data_e9af80c36a1396aac2fb4224bee09e3d
#
_entry.id   e9af80c36a1396aac2fb4224bee09e3d
#
_cell.length_a   1.000
_cell.length_b   1.000
_cell.length_c   1.000
_cell.angle_alpha   90.00
_cell.angle_beta   90.00
_cell.angle_gamma   90.00
#
_symmetry.space_group_name_H-M   'P 1'
#
loop_
_entity.id
_entity.type
_entity.pdbx_description
1 polymer ?
#
loop_
_entity_poly.entity_id
_entity_poly.type
_entity_poly.pdbx_seq_one_letter_code
_entity_poly.pdbx_strand_id
1 'polypeptide(L)'
;MQLKLDGKVAWITGGSEGIGRGIALLAAECGARVVITGRDEPPLRQVVAEIEQAGGEAFYTCADVSHSEEVKRSVHAIMERWGKLDFVCANAGTNGTWAPIDQLSPEEWSSTIAVNLTGTYLTIHHSVPHLTAGASIVIMSSVNGTRMFSNSGASAYASSKAGQFALGQMLALELAPRKIRVNVICPGAIETNIHEKTERDDLESIQAHVEFPDGRIPLTGGAMGTPQQVAQLAVFLASDCASHITGTPVWIDGGQSLLQG
;
A
#
# COMPACT_ATOMS: atom_id res chain seq x y z
N MET A 1 -17.46 14.69 11.08
CA MET A 1 -16.07 14.46 11.56
C MET A 1 -15.16 14.79 10.40
N GLN A 2 -14.27 15.76 10.55
CA GLN A 2 -13.32 16.14 9.50
C GLN A 2 -11.98 15.46 9.80
N LEU A 3 -11.47 14.68 8.86
CA LEU A 3 -10.12 14.10 8.96
C LEU A 3 -9.12 15.24 8.82
N LYS A 4 -8.16 15.32 9.75
CA LYS A 4 -7.12 16.35 9.77
C LYS A 4 -5.76 15.72 9.94
N LEU A 5 -4.82 16.17 9.12
CA LEU A 5 -3.40 15.84 9.19
C LEU A 5 -2.55 17.12 9.25
N ASP A 6 -3.13 18.22 9.78
CA ASP A 6 -2.48 19.54 9.83
C ASP A 6 -1.06 19.45 10.38
N GLY A 7 -0.09 19.88 9.59
CA GLY A 7 1.31 19.92 9.95
C GLY A 7 2.00 18.54 10.08
N LYS A 8 1.31 17.42 9.84
CA LYS A 8 1.93 16.09 9.77
C LYS A 8 2.72 15.94 8.48
N VAL A 9 3.79 15.16 8.52
CA VAL A 9 4.57 14.75 7.35
C VAL A 9 4.19 13.33 6.99
N ALA A 10 3.66 13.15 5.77
CA ALA A 10 3.19 11.89 5.21
C ALA A 10 4.13 11.41 4.10
N TRP A 11 4.62 10.18 4.22
CA TRP A 11 5.40 9.51 3.18
C TRP A 11 4.65 8.34 2.58
N ILE A 12 4.43 8.36 1.26
CA ILE A 12 3.69 7.34 0.52
C ILE A 12 4.59 6.74 -0.55
N THR A 13 4.92 5.45 -0.43
CA THR A 13 5.62 4.72 -1.48
C THR A 13 4.64 4.24 -2.57
N GLY A 14 5.07 4.21 -3.83
CA GLY A 14 4.18 3.95 -4.96
C GLY A 14 3.13 5.06 -5.13
N GLY A 15 3.52 6.33 -4.87
CA GLY A 15 2.60 7.47 -4.85
C GLY A 15 2.28 8.08 -6.22
N SER A 16 2.79 7.54 -7.31
CA SER A 16 2.64 8.10 -8.65
C SER A 16 1.30 7.79 -9.33
N GLU A 17 0.63 6.71 -8.92
CA GLU A 17 -0.62 6.26 -9.55
C GLU A 17 -1.53 5.51 -8.57
N GLY A 18 -2.74 5.16 -9.00
CA GLY A 18 -3.66 4.28 -8.29
C GLY A 18 -3.92 4.70 -6.84
N ILE A 19 -3.87 3.72 -5.94
CA ILE A 19 -4.14 3.92 -4.51
C ILE A 19 -3.17 4.91 -3.88
N GLY A 20 -1.86 4.79 -4.17
CA GLY A 20 -0.83 5.66 -3.61
C GLY A 20 -1.03 7.12 -3.97
N ARG A 21 -1.36 7.41 -5.25
CA ARG A 21 -1.71 8.76 -5.70
C ARG A 21 -2.96 9.28 -4.97
N GLY A 22 -4.01 8.45 -4.85
CA GLY A 22 -5.21 8.83 -4.12
C GLY A 22 -4.93 9.19 -2.66
N ILE A 23 -4.07 8.42 -1.97
CA ILE A 23 -3.65 8.71 -0.60
C ILE A 23 -2.86 10.02 -0.52
N ALA A 24 -1.94 10.26 -1.46
CA ALA A 24 -1.11 11.46 -1.49
C ALA A 24 -1.96 12.74 -1.62
N LEU A 25 -2.88 12.74 -2.58
CA LEU A 25 -3.79 13.87 -2.81
C LEU A 25 -4.68 14.15 -1.59
N LEU A 26 -5.32 13.11 -1.05
CA LEU A 26 -6.22 13.27 0.11
C LEU A 26 -5.46 13.66 1.38
N ALA A 27 -4.26 13.12 1.61
CA ALA A 27 -3.44 13.51 2.74
C ALA A 27 -3.05 15.01 2.68
N ALA A 28 -2.71 15.51 1.50
CA ALA A 28 -2.43 16.93 1.27
C ALA A 28 -3.69 17.79 1.50
N GLU A 29 -4.84 17.38 0.99
CA GLU A 29 -6.14 18.06 1.22
C GLU A 29 -6.48 18.13 2.72
N CYS A 30 -6.09 17.10 3.49
CA CYS A 30 -6.25 17.06 4.93
C CYS A 30 -5.16 17.83 5.71
N GLY A 31 -4.28 18.59 5.04
CA GLY A 31 -3.28 19.47 5.64
C GLY A 31 -1.91 18.83 5.91
N ALA A 32 -1.63 17.64 5.38
CA ALA A 32 -0.31 17.03 5.47
C ALA A 32 0.68 17.65 4.46
N ARG A 33 1.96 17.68 4.85
CA ARG A 33 3.08 17.79 3.90
C ARG A 33 3.37 16.41 3.36
N VAL A 34 3.40 16.26 2.03
CA VAL A 34 3.41 14.95 1.40
C VAL A 34 4.71 14.68 0.67
N VAL A 35 5.27 13.49 0.92
CA VAL A 35 6.34 12.92 0.11
C VAL A 35 5.81 11.71 -0.61
N ILE A 36 6.04 11.63 -1.90
CA ILE A 36 5.77 10.44 -2.68
C ILE A 36 7.07 9.84 -3.22
N THR A 37 7.12 8.52 -3.26
CA THR A 37 8.27 7.79 -3.83
C THR A 37 7.79 6.82 -4.89
N GLY A 38 8.53 6.73 -5.97
CA GLY A 38 8.34 5.79 -7.07
C GLY A 38 9.58 5.74 -7.94
N ARG A 39 9.57 4.92 -8.99
CA ARG A 39 10.73 4.74 -9.87
C ARG A 39 10.81 5.80 -10.96
N ASP A 40 9.67 6.17 -11.51
CA ASP A 40 9.57 7.02 -12.69
C ASP A 40 9.25 8.46 -12.30
N GLU A 41 10.14 9.39 -12.62
CA GLU A 41 10.03 10.80 -12.25
C GLU A 41 8.82 11.53 -12.86
N PRO A 42 8.49 11.39 -14.16
CA PRO A 42 7.42 12.20 -14.77
C PRO A 42 6.06 12.07 -14.06
N PRO A 43 5.53 10.87 -13.74
CA PRO A 43 4.27 10.76 -13.02
C PRO A 43 4.34 11.25 -11.57
N LEU A 44 5.50 11.11 -10.90
CA LEU A 44 5.70 11.68 -9.56
C LEU A 44 5.62 13.21 -9.58
N ARG A 45 6.31 13.84 -10.55
CA ARG A 45 6.30 15.29 -10.74
C ARG A 45 4.88 15.81 -10.99
N GLN A 46 4.08 15.07 -11.75
CA GLN A 46 2.69 15.44 -12.01
C GLN A 46 1.86 15.48 -10.72
N VAL A 47 1.95 14.45 -9.88
CA VAL A 47 1.21 14.39 -8.61
C VAL A 47 1.63 15.51 -7.66
N VAL A 48 2.94 15.82 -7.57
CA VAL A 48 3.42 16.94 -6.77
C VAL A 48 2.85 18.25 -7.27
N ALA A 49 2.87 18.49 -8.59
CA ALA A 49 2.30 19.69 -9.19
C ALA A 49 0.79 19.83 -8.90
N GLU A 50 0.02 18.74 -8.94
CA GLU A 50 -1.40 18.76 -8.58
C GLU A 50 -1.61 19.16 -7.11
N ILE A 51 -0.79 18.64 -6.19
CA ILE A 51 -0.87 18.98 -4.77
C ILE A 51 -0.54 20.47 -4.56
N GLU A 52 0.53 20.97 -5.20
CA GLU A 52 0.95 22.37 -5.09
C GLU A 52 -0.08 23.33 -5.71
N GLN A 53 -0.69 22.99 -6.83
CA GLN A 53 -1.78 23.76 -7.45
C GLN A 53 -3.03 23.84 -6.55
N ALA A 54 -3.27 22.81 -5.74
CA ALA A 54 -4.34 22.80 -4.73
C ALA A 54 -3.96 23.55 -3.43
N GLY A 55 -2.74 24.14 -3.36
CA GLY A 55 -2.25 24.88 -2.20
C GLY A 55 -1.59 24.01 -1.11
N GLY A 56 -1.36 22.74 -1.40
CA GLY A 56 -0.63 21.82 -0.50
C GLY A 56 0.90 21.94 -0.65
N GLU A 57 1.63 21.24 0.21
CA GLU A 57 3.10 21.16 0.16
C GLU A 57 3.54 19.73 -0.08
N ALA A 58 4.28 19.48 -1.16
CA ALA A 58 4.75 18.14 -1.50
C ALA A 58 6.14 18.15 -2.15
N PHE A 59 6.79 16.98 -2.17
CA PHE A 59 7.90 16.68 -3.05
C PHE A 59 7.95 15.18 -3.34
N TYR A 60 8.81 14.76 -4.25
CA TYR A 60 9.01 13.37 -4.60
C TYR A 60 10.48 12.94 -4.44
N THR A 61 10.66 11.63 -4.29
CA THR A 61 11.96 10.96 -4.41
C THR A 61 11.85 9.83 -5.43
N CYS A 62 12.85 9.71 -6.31
CA CYS A 62 12.97 8.57 -7.22
C CYS A 62 13.71 7.44 -6.50
N ALA A 63 13.04 6.32 -6.27
CA ALA A 63 13.63 5.15 -5.64
C ALA A 63 12.85 3.87 -5.98
N ASP A 64 13.59 2.79 -6.15
CA ASP A 64 13.05 1.43 -6.09
C ASP A 64 13.07 0.96 -4.63
N VAL A 65 11.89 0.63 -4.10
CA VAL A 65 11.74 0.23 -2.70
C VAL A 65 12.45 -1.09 -2.36
N SER A 66 12.79 -1.90 -3.37
CA SER A 66 13.56 -3.13 -3.20
C SER A 66 15.05 -2.88 -2.91
N HIS A 67 15.53 -1.63 -3.07
CA HIS A 67 16.92 -1.25 -2.86
C HIS A 67 17.08 -0.41 -1.58
N SER A 68 17.70 -1.00 -0.56
CA SER A 68 17.86 -0.39 0.77
C SER A 68 18.47 1.02 0.75
N GLU A 69 19.54 1.24 -0.02
CA GLU A 69 20.20 2.55 -0.09
C GLU A 69 19.34 3.62 -0.76
N GLU A 70 18.44 3.24 -1.68
CA GLU A 70 17.53 4.19 -2.31
C GLU A 70 16.42 4.62 -1.36
N VAL A 71 15.86 3.66 -0.62
CA VAL A 71 14.89 3.94 0.46
C VAL A 71 15.50 4.82 1.54
N LYS A 72 16.74 4.52 1.95
CA LYS A 72 17.49 5.31 2.94
C LYS A 72 17.71 6.75 2.47
N ARG A 73 18.09 6.96 1.19
CA ARG A 73 18.21 8.30 0.61
C ARG A 73 16.87 9.06 0.63
N SER A 74 15.76 8.37 0.36
CA SER A 74 14.42 8.99 0.42
C SER A 74 14.10 9.48 1.83
N VAL A 75 14.35 8.66 2.85
CA VAL A 75 14.16 9.06 4.26
C VAL A 75 15.06 10.22 4.63
N HIS A 76 16.32 10.20 4.21
CA HIS A 76 17.27 11.30 4.46
C HIS A 76 16.75 12.63 3.89
N ALA A 77 16.28 12.64 2.64
CA ALA A 77 15.70 13.82 2.02
C ALA A 77 14.46 14.36 2.77
N ILE A 78 13.62 13.45 3.30
CA ILE A 78 12.48 13.85 4.15
C ILE A 78 12.96 14.55 5.42
N MET A 79 13.95 13.97 6.08
CA MET A 79 14.48 14.47 7.34
C MET A 79 15.24 15.80 7.16
N GLU A 80 15.99 15.95 6.06
CA GLU A 80 16.62 17.23 5.71
C GLU A 80 15.60 18.34 5.48
N ARG A 81 14.49 18.03 4.80
CA ARG A 81 13.50 19.04 4.44
C ARG A 81 12.57 19.42 5.58
N TRP A 82 12.10 18.44 6.38
CA TRP A 82 11.03 18.68 7.37
C TRP A 82 11.36 18.20 8.79
N GLY A 83 12.45 17.48 9.00
CA GLY A 83 12.97 17.08 10.31
C GLY A 83 12.12 16.07 11.08
N LYS A 84 11.03 15.55 10.49
CA LYS A 84 10.12 14.59 11.13
C LYS A 84 9.38 13.73 10.12
N LEU A 85 8.77 12.67 10.63
CA LEU A 85 7.89 11.78 9.87
C LEU A 85 6.76 11.30 10.78
N ASP A 86 5.52 11.54 10.38
CA ASP A 86 4.34 11.28 11.21
C ASP A 86 3.43 10.17 10.62
N PHE A 87 3.42 10.01 9.30
CA PHE A 87 2.65 9.00 8.61
C PHE A 87 3.49 8.32 7.53
N VAL A 88 3.55 7.00 7.55
CA VAL A 88 4.18 6.17 6.52
C VAL A 88 3.15 5.24 5.92
N CYS A 89 2.97 5.33 4.61
CA CYS A 89 2.17 4.38 3.85
C CYS A 89 3.09 3.53 2.96
N ALA A 90 3.37 2.31 3.39
CA ALA A 90 4.09 1.32 2.61
C ALA A 90 3.12 0.70 1.59
N ASN A 91 2.96 1.39 0.46
CA ASN A 91 1.97 1.07 -0.56
C ASN A 91 2.59 0.52 -1.86
N ALA A 92 3.84 0.81 -2.16
CA ALA A 92 4.49 0.31 -3.37
C ALA A 92 4.36 -1.21 -3.51
N GLY A 93 3.98 -1.66 -4.68
CA GLY A 93 3.79 -3.08 -4.96
C GLY A 93 3.53 -3.37 -6.43
N THR A 94 3.67 -4.64 -6.78
CA THR A 94 3.38 -5.20 -8.11
C THR A 94 2.63 -6.51 -7.97
N ASN A 95 1.85 -6.87 -8.99
CA ASN A 95 1.27 -8.22 -9.08
C ASN A 95 2.32 -9.26 -9.48
N GLY A 96 3.40 -8.83 -10.17
CA GLY A 96 4.37 -9.73 -10.76
C GLY A 96 3.76 -10.63 -11.84
N THR A 97 4.41 -11.76 -12.10
CA THR A 97 3.95 -12.79 -13.02
C THR A 97 3.03 -13.78 -12.31
N TRP A 98 1.90 -14.08 -12.92
CA TRP A 98 0.95 -15.12 -12.50
C TRP A 98 1.09 -16.30 -13.43
N ALA A 99 1.56 -17.42 -12.90
CA ALA A 99 1.84 -18.63 -13.66
C ALA A 99 1.64 -19.89 -12.80
N PRO A 100 1.50 -21.10 -13.40
CA PRO A 100 1.64 -22.35 -12.67
C PRO A 100 2.94 -22.39 -11.86
N ILE A 101 2.91 -23.03 -10.70
CA ILE A 101 4.05 -22.96 -9.74
C ILE A 101 5.35 -23.54 -10.30
N ASP A 102 5.26 -24.50 -11.20
CA ASP A 102 6.40 -25.14 -11.87
C ASP A 102 6.91 -24.33 -13.09
N GLN A 103 6.14 -23.33 -13.53
CA GLN A 103 6.51 -22.42 -14.62
C GLN A 103 6.94 -21.03 -14.09
N LEU A 104 6.53 -20.65 -12.88
CA LEU A 104 6.96 -19.41 -12.26
C LEU A 104 8.46 -19.48 -11.94
N SER A 105 9.27 -18.68 -12.62
CA SER A 105 10.73 -18.68 -12.42
C SER A 105 11.14 -18.20 -11.03
N PRO A 106 12.27 -18.68 -10.48
CA PRO A 106 12.80 -18.17 -9.23
C PRO A 106 13.09 -16.66 -9.25
N GLU A 107 13.42 -16.11 -10.41
CA GLU A 107 13.70 -14.69 -10.63
C GLU A 107 12.42 -13.85 -10.49
N GLU A 108 11.32 -14.28 -11.12
CA GLU A 108 10.02 -13.60 -11.04
C GLU A 108 9.42 -13.67 -9.63
N TRP A 109 9.52 -14.85 -8.99
CA TRP A 109 9.19 -15.01 -7.57
C TRP A 109 9.97 -14.00 -6.72
N SER A 110 11.32 -14.00 -6.85
CA SER A 110 12.20 -13.17 -6.04
C SER A 110 11.96 -11.67 -6.29
N SER A 111 11.70 -11.27 -7.53
CA SER A 111 11.37 -9.89 -7.89
C SER A 111 10.08 -9.43 -7.21
N THR A 112 9.02 -10.25 -7.24
CA THR A 112 7.74 -9.92 -6.59
C THR A 112 7.90 -9.79 -5.07
N ILE A 113 8.61 -10.72 -4.44
CA ILE A 113 8.92 -10.67 -3.00
C ILE A 113 9.78 -9.46 -2.66
N ALA A 114 10.78 -9.15 -3.47
CA ALA A 114 11.67 -8.01 -3.26
C ALA A 114 10.90 -6.67 -3.24
N VAL A 115 10.01 -6.45 -4.20
CA VAL A 115 9.22 -5.22 -4.25
C VAL A 115 8.17 -5.19 -3.12
N ASN A 116 7.33 -6.22 -3.03
CA ASN A 116 6.16 -6.18 -2.17
C ASN A 116 6.51 -6.34 -0.67
N LEU A 117 7.30 -7.35 -0.33
CA LEU A 117 7.57 -7.69 1.06
C LEU A 117 8.85 -7.04 1.58
N THR A 118 9.97 -7.25 0.88
CA THR A 118 11.25 -6.64 1.29
C THR A 118 11.18 -5.12 1.20
N GLY A 119 10.56 -4.56 0.14
CA GLY A 119 10.36 -3.12 -0.01
C GLY A 119 9.50 -2.50 1.10
N THR A 120 8.44 -3.21 1.53
CA THR A 120 7.66 -2.81 2.71
C THR A 120 8.51 -2.81 3.98
N TYR A 121 9.29 -3.88 4.20
CA TYR A 121 10.22 -3.95 5.34
C TYR A 121 11.22 -2.79 5.31
N LEU A 122 11.88 -2.55 4.18
CA LEU A 122 12.89 -1.49 4.05
C LEU A 122 12.29 -0.10 4.26
N THR A 123 11.08 0.15 3.73
CA THR A 123 10.34 1.40 3.94
C THR A 123 10.13 1.64 5.44
N ILE A 124 9.67 0.65 6.18
CA ILE A 124 9.41 0.76 7.61
C ILE A 124 10.72 0.80 8.40
N HIS A 125 11.68 -0.07 8.10
CA HIS A 125 12.98 -0.16 8.77
C HIS A 125 13.71 1.18 8.80
N HIS A 126 13.80 1.85 7.65
CA HIS A 126 14.48 3.15 7.56
C HIS A 126 13.64 4.30 8.14
N SER A 127 12.30 4.16 8.22
CA SER A 127 11.42 5.20 8.80
C SER A 127 11.40 5.18 10.32
N VAL A 128 11.38 3.98 10.92
CA VAL A 128 11.13 3.79 12.36
C VAL A 128 12.04 4.65 13.26
N PRO A 129 13.35 4.84 13.00
CA PRO A 129 14.19 5.71 13.81
C PRO A 129 13.71 7.17 13.86
N HIS A 130 12.97 7.63 12.88
CA HIS A 130 12.53 9.00 12.68
C HIS A 130 11.06 9.25 13.06
N LEU A 131 10.33 8.19 13.43
CA LEU A 131 8.95 8.29 13.86
C LEU A 131 8.85 8.71 15.32
N THR A 132 7.96 9.66 15.59
CA THR A 132 7.66 10.15 16.94
C THR A 132 6.39 9.54 17.51
N ALA A 133 6.14 9.75 18.80
CA ALA A 133 4.91 9.32 19.45
C ALA A 133 3.68 9.93 18.74
N GLY A 134 2.67 9.11 18.47
CA GLY A 134 1.47 9.49 17.71
C GLY A 134 1.57 9.20 16.20
N ALA A 135 2.75 8.79 15.71
CA ALA A 135 2.91 8.40 14.30
C ALA A 135 2.07 7.17 13.94
N SER A 136 1.78 7.04 12.63
CA SER A 136 1.01 5.94 12.07
C SER A 136 1.74 5.31 10.88
N ILE A 137 1.78 3.99 10.85
CA ILE A 137 2.23 3.19 9.71
C ILE A 137 1.01 2.47 9.14
N VAL A 138 0.81 2.57 7.84
CA VAL A 138 -0.18 1.79 7.09
C VAL A 138 0.55 0.92 6.07
N ILE A 139 0.28 -0.37 6.11
CA ILE A 139 0.81 -1.34 5.14
C ILE A 139 -0.30 -1.71 4.16
N MET A 140 -0.03 -1.58 2.85
CA MET A 140 -0.97 -1.95 1.80
C MET A 140 -0.80 -3.41 1.41
N SER A 141 -1.59 -4.28 2.05
CA SER A 141 -1.67 -5.70 1.71
C SER A 141 -2.72 -5.96 0.62
N SER A 142 -3.51 -7.02 0.72
CA SER A 142 -4.59 -7.39 -0.22
C SER A 142 -5.55 -8.38 0.44
N VAL A 143 -6.74 -8.55 -0.15
CA VAL A 143 -7.57 -9.74 0.11
C VAL A 143 -6.83 -11.03 -0.27
N ASN A 144 -6.03 -11.00 -1.35
CA ASN A 144 -5.17 -12.11 -1.74
C ASN A 144 -4.09 -12.37 -0.67
N GLY A 145 -3.95 -13.64 -0.29
CA GLY A 145 -3.03 -14.06 0.75
C GLY A 145 -3.53 -13.80 2.19
N THR A 146 -4.71 -13.17 2.34
CA THR A 146 -5.33 -12.96 3.67
C THR A 146 -6.68 -13.65 3.83
N ARG A 147 -7.54 -13.58 2.83
CA ARG A 147 -8.87 -14.20 2.80
C ARG A 147 -9.20 -14.89 1.48
N MET A 148 -8.63 -14.44 0.38
CA MET A 148 -8.95 -14.92 -0.96
C MET A 148 -7.75 -15.65 -1.56
N PHE A 149 -7.98 -16.88 -2.04
CA PHE A 149 -6.96 -17.76 -2.63
C PHE A 149 -7.37 -18.30 -4.00
N SER A 150 -8.48 -17.81 -4.55
CA SER A 150 -9.06 -18.26 -5.83
C SER A 150 -8.39 -17.69 -7.08
N ASN A 151 -7.42 -16.79 -6.96
CA ASN A 151 -6.68 -16.25 -8.09
C ASN A 151 -5.54 -17.19 -8.46
N SER A 152 -5.80 -18.06 -9.47
CA SER A 152 -4.82 -19.02 -9.96
C SER A 152 -3.53 -18.33 -10.42
N GLY A 153 -2.38 -18.91 -10.12
CA GLY A 153 -1.06 -18.41 -10.50
C GLY A 153 -0.50 -17.27 -9.68
N ALA A 154 -1.27 -16.66 -8.77
CA ALA A 154 -0.83 -15.51 -7.97
C ALA A 154 0.06 -15.88 -6.77
N SER A 155 0.82 -16.97 -6.83
CA SER A 155 1.53 -17.55 -5.68
C SER A 155 2.53 -16.58 -5.03
N ALA A 156 3.40 -15.93 -5.81
CA ALA A 156 4.37 -14.96 -5.30
C ALA A 156 3.66 -13.73 -4.71
N TYR A 157 2.65 -13.21 -5.43
CA TYR A 157 1.86 -12.07 -4.97
C TYR A 157 1.17 -12.37 -3.64
N ALA A 158 0.37 -13.45 -3.57
CA ALA A 158 -0.37 -13.83 -2.38
C ALA A 158 0.56 -14.07 -1.18
N SER A 159 1.68 -14.76 -1.38
CA SER A 159 2.71 -14.98 -0.35
C SER A 159 3.29 -13.66 0.16
N SER A 160 3.60 -12.72 -0.73
CA SER A 160 4.09 -11.40 -0.35
C SER A 160 3.06 -10.61 0.48
N LYS A 161 1.77 -10.68 0.11
CA LYS A 161 0.68 -9.98 0.81
C LYS A 161 0.36 -10.60 2.16
N ALA A 162 0.43 -11.93 2.29
CA ALA A 162 0.37 -12.63 3.57
C ALA A 162 1.53 -12.23 4.50
N GLY A 163 2.75 -12.12 3.95
CA GLY A 163 3.92 -11.64 4.69
C GLY A 163 3.77 -10.20 5.19
N GLN A 164 3.23 -9.30 4.36
CA GLN A 164 2.93 -7.92 4.76
C GLN A 164 1.89 -7.87 5.91
N PHE A 165 0.87 -8.72 5.84
CA PHE A 165 -0.13 -8.84 6.91
C PHE A 165 0.51 -9.26 8.24
N ALA A 166 1.30 -10.33 8.25
CA ALA A 166 1.99 -10.81 9.43
C ALA A 166 2.98 -9.77 9.99
N LEU A 167 3.75 -9.11 9.11
CA LEU A 167 4.67 -8.03 9.48
C LEU A 167 3.94 -6.90 10.20
N GLY A 168 2.78 -6.48 9.68
CA GLY A 168 2.00 -5.41 10.30
C GLY A 168 1.54 -5.74 11.72
N GLN A 169 1.13 -6.97 11.97
CA GLN A 169 0.72 -7.41 13.31
C GLN A 169 1.90 -7.47 14.30
N MET A 170 3.04 -7.99 13.86
CA MET A 170 4.26 -8.03 14.68
C MET A 170 4.74 -6.64 15.06
N LEU A 171 4.81 -5.72 14.08
CA LEU A 171 5.26 -4.36 14.31
C LEU A 171 4.28 -3.54 15.15
N ALA A 172 2.99 -3.80 15.09
CA ALA A 172 2.01 -3.12 15.91
C ALA A 172 2.28 -3.32 17.41
N LEU A 173 2.62 -4.55 17.82
CA LEU A 173 2.97 -4.86 19.20
C LEU A 173 4.36 -4.31 19.58
N GLU A 174 5.33 -4.43 18.67
CA GLU A 174 6.70 -3.96 18.90
C GLU A 174 6.77 -2.44 19.08
N LEU A 175 6.01 -1.68 18.28
CA LEU A 175 6.06 -0.21 18.26
C LEU A 175 5.04 0.47 19.21
N ALA A 176 4.10 -0.29 19.78
CA ALA A 176 3.11 0.23 20.74
C ALA A 176 3.73 0.96 21.95
N PRO A 177 4.83 0.46 22.57
CA PRO A 177 5.49 1.20 23.68
C PRO A 177 6.00 2.58 23.26
N ARG A 178 6.32 2.79 21.97
CA ARG A 178 6.69 4.07 21.40
C ARG A 178 5.49 4.93 21.00
N LYS A 179 4.27 4.47 21.23
CA LYS A 179 3.01 5.10 20.81
C LYS A 179 2.91 5.28 19.29
N ILE A 180 3.49 4.36 18.52
CA ILE A 180 3.40 4.30 17.08
C ILE A 180 2.38 3.22 16.72
N ARG A 181 1.40 3.55 15.88
CA ARG A 181 0.36 2.63 15.44
C ARG A 181 0.74 2.00 14.11
N VAL A 182 0.46 0.72 13.94
CA VAL A 182 0.66 0.00 12.69
C VAL A 182 -0.62 -0.73 12.33
N ASN A 183 -1.16 -0.47 11.14
CA ASN A 183 -2.37 -1.12 10.66
C ASN A 183 -2.17 -1.62 9.22
N VAL A 184 -2.97 -2.59 8.82
CA VAL A 184 -2.90 -3.20 7.49
C VAL A 184 -4.21 -2.93 6.76
N ILE A 185 -4.14 -2.41 5.54
CA ILE A 185 -5.30 -2.32 4.65
C ILE A 185 -5.22 -3.48 3.66
N CYS A 186 -6.33 -4.19 3.48
CA CYS A 186 -6.48 -5.31 2.57
C CYS A 186 -7.53 -4.99 1.51
N PRO A 187 -7.17 -4.30 0.40
CA PRO A 187 -8.10 -4.01 -0.67
C PRO A 187 -8.54 -5.27 -1.41
N GLY A 188 -9.78 -5.27 -1.91
CA GLY A 188 -10.25 -6.16 -2.95
C GLY A 188 -9.91 -5.62 -4.35
N ALA A 189 -10.81 -5.84 -5.31
CA ALA A 189 -10.70 -5.27 -6.64
C ALA A 189 -10.90 -3.76 -6.59
N ILE A 190 -9.85 -3.00 -6.93
CA ILE A 190 -9.83 -1.54 -7.00
C ILE A 190 -9.45 -1.11 -8.41
N GLU A 191 -10.11 -0.08 -8.94
CA GLU A 191 -9.84 0.51 -10.26
C GLU A 191 -8.44 1.13 -10.30
N THR A 192 -7.47 0.36 -10.77
CA THR A 192 -6.05 0.78 -10.91
C THR A 192 -5.43 0.10 -12.13
N ASN A 193 -4.32 0.63 -12.63
CA ASN A 193 -3.57 0.07 -13.75
C ASN A 193 -2.73 -1.17 -13.38
N ILE A 194 -2.80 -1.65 -12.15
CA ILE A 194 -2.00 -2.79 -11.69
C ILE A 194 -2.33 -4.08 -12.47
N HIS A 195 -3.59 -4.23 -12.88
CA HIS A 195 -4.04 -5.39 -13.66
C HIS A 195 -3.49 -5.40 -15.09
N GLU A 196 -3.28 -4.23 -15.69
CA GLU A 196 -2.68 -4.08 -17.01
C GLU A 196 -1.19 -4.41 -17.03
N LYS A 197 -0.52 -4.23 -15.88
CA LYS A 197 0.90 -4.52 -15.66
C LYS A 197 1.15 -5.96 -15.17
N THR A 198 0.10 -6.79 -15.05
CA THR A 198 0.20 -8.17 -14.60
C THR A 198 0.52 -9.07 -15.78
N GLU A 199 1.66 -9.72 -15.75
CA GLU A 199 1.99 -10.79 -16.71
C GLU A 199 1.23 -12.05 -16.35
N ARG A 200 0.68 -12.77 -17.36
CA ARG A 200 -0.13 -13.98 -17.15
C ARG A 200 0.28 -15.05 -18.14
N ASP A 201 0.79 -16.16 -17.61
CA ASP A 201 1.25 -17.30 -18.40
C ASP A 201 0.48 -18.54 -18.03
N ASP A 202 -0.08 -19.25 -19.05
CA ASP A 202 -0.74 -20.55 -18.98
C ASP A 202 -1.70 -20.76 -17.77
N LEU A 203 -2.44 -19.72 -17.38
CA LEU A 203 -3.37 -19.80 -16.24
C LEU A 203 -4.54 -20.76 -16.51
N GLU A 204 -4.87 -21.00 -17.78
CA GLU A 204 -5.95 -21.91 -18.17
C GLU A 204 -5.68 -23.34 -17.69
N SER A 205 -4.41 -23.76 -17.65
CA SER A 205 -4.01 -25.11 -17.22
C SER A 205 -4.27 -25.40 -15.74
N ILE A 206 -4.34 -24.34 -14.92
CA ILE A 206 -4.51 -24.43 -13.45
C ILE A 206 -5.78 -23.75 -12.95
N GLN A 207 -6.64 -23.30 -13.85
CA GLN A 207 -7.87 -22.61 -13.46
C GLN A 207 -8.82 -23.58 -12.75
N ALA A 208 -9.08 -23.33 -11.47
CA ALA A 208 -10.12 -24.04 -10.76
C ALA A 208 -11.48 -23.70 -11.37
N HIS A 209 -12.29 -24.72 -11.64
CA HIS A 209 -13.65 -24.55 -12.13
C HIS A 209 -14.53 -24.11 -10.96
N VAL A 210 -14.66 -22.80 -10.76
CA VAL A 210 -15.46 -22.21 -9.70
C VAL A 210 -16.49 -21.27 -10.33
N GLU A 211 -17.75 -21.56 -10.10
CA GLU A 211 -18.85 -20.65 -10.44
C GLU A 211 -19.07 -19.71 -9.25
N PHE A 212 -18.82 -18.43 -9.47
CA PHE A 212 -19.17 -17.40 -8.49
C PHE A 212 -20.57 -16.86 -8.77
N PRO A 213 -21.33 -16.49 -7.69
CA PRO A 213 -22.58 -15.80 -7.85
C PRO A 213 -22.44 -14.53 -8.70
N ASP A 214 -23.48 -14.14 -9.41
CA ASP A 214 -23.54 -12.84 -10.07
C ASP A 214 -23.27 -11.73 -9.04
N GLY A 215 -22.47 -10.74 -9.45
CA GLY A 215 -22.07 -9.67 -8.56
C GLY A 215 -20.98 -10.07 -7.57
N ARG A 216 -19.79 -10.38 -8.07
CA ARG A 216 -18.59 -10.79 -7.29
C ARG A 216 -18.21 -9.83 -6.18
N ILE A 217 -18.73 -8.62 -6.17
CA ILE A 217 -18.55 -7.61 -5.11
C ILE A 217 -19.96 -7.23 -4.61
N PRO A 218 -20.46 -7.88 -3.55
CA PRO A 218 -21.88 -7.79 -3.15
C PRO A 218 -22.37 -6.38 -2.87
N LEU A 219 -21.52 -5.56 -2.23
CA LEU A 219 -21.91 -4.21 -1.82
C LEU A 219 -22.19 -3.28 -3.01
N THR A 220 -21.56 -3.52 -4.16
CA THR A 220 -21.64 -2.63 -5.33
C THR A 220 -22.31 -3.29 -6.53
N GLY A 221 -22.77 -4.53 -6.41
CA GLY A 221 -23.32 -5.31 -7.52
C GLY A 221 -22.28 -5.66 -8.59
N GLY A 222 -21.00 -5.77 -8.19
CA GLY A 222 -19.89 -6.16 -9.06
C GLY A 222 -18.95 -5.00 -9.47
N ALA A 223 -19.30 -3.74 -9.20
CA ALA A 223 -18.39 -2.63 -9.50
C ALA A 223 -17.19 -2.61 -8.54
N MET A 224 -15.99 -2.41 -9.10
CA MET A 224 -14.76 -2.28 -8.31
C MET A 224 -14.80 -1.07 -7.38
N GLY A 225 -14.05 -1.14 -6.29
CA GLY A 225 -13.79 0.01 -5.44
C GLY A 225 -12.87 1.03 -6.14
N THR A 226 -12.84 2.25 -5.62
CA THR A 226 -12.00 3.33 -6.17
C THR A 226 -10.75 3.57 -5.30
N PRO A 227 -9.65 4.10 -5.88
CA PRO A 227 -8.49 4.56 -5.12
C PRO A 227 -8.85 5.54 -4.00
N GLN A 228 -9.85 6.40 -4.24
CA GLN A 228 -10.32 7.37 -3.26
C GLN A 228 -10.92 6.73 -2.01
N GLN A 229 -11.66 5.63 -2.15
CA GLN A 229 -12.21 4.90 -0.99
C GLN A 229 -11.10 4.31 -0.12
N VAL A 230 -10.05 3.76 -0.75
CA VAL A 230 -8.88 3.25 -0.02
C VAL A 230 -8.11 4.39 0.63
N ALA A 231 -7.97 5.54 -0.05
CA ALA A 231 -7.32 6.74 0.48
C ALA A 231 -8.03 7.27 1.73
N GLN A 232 -9.36 7.31 1.74
CA GLN A 232 -10.16 7.71 2.91
C GLN A 232 -9.85 6.84 4.13
N LEU A 233 -9.75 5.53 3.94
CA LEU A 233 -9.40 4.61 5.03
C LEU A 233 -7.95 4.83 5.50
N ALA A 234 -7.00 5.01 4.58
CA ALA A 234 -5.60 5.23 4.93
C ALA A 234 -5.41 6.53 5.71
N VAL A 235 -6.04 7.62 5.28
CA VAL A 235 -6.01 8.93 5.97
C VAL A 235 -6.74 8.87 7.32
N PHE A 236 -7.86 8.15 7.43
CA PHE A 236 -8.49 7.89 8.72
C PHE A 236 -7.54 7.18 9.69
N LEU A 237 -6.88 6.09 9.25
CA LEU A 237 -5.91 5.36 10.08
C LEU A 237 -4.67 6.20 10.42
N ALA A 238 -4.30 7.18 9.58
CA ALA A 238 -3.22 8.13 9.86
C ALA A 238 -3.61 9.22 10.87
N SER A 239 -4.88 9.53 10.96
CA SER A 239 -5.41 10.62 11.79
C SER A 239 -5.52 10.25 13.27
N ASP A 240 -5.72 11.25 14.12
CA ASP A 240 -5.94 11.07 15.55
C ASP A 240 -7.30 10.43 15.86
N CYS A 241 -8.21 10.40 14.89
CA CYS A 241 -9.49 9.69 14.97
C CYS A 241 -9.31 8.17 15.15
N ALA A 242 -8.16 7.63 14.73
CA ALA A 242 -7.78 6.23 14.87
C ALA A 242 -6.77 5.99 16.01
N SER A 243 -6.67 6.91 16.99
CA SER A 243 -5.63 6.87 18.05
C SER A 243 -5.62 5.59 18.89
N HIS A 244 -6.69 4.83 18.92
CA HIS A 244 -6.79 3.55 19.64
C HIS A 244 -6.85 2.34 18.71
N ILE A 245 -6.49 2.50 17.42
CA ILE A 245 -6.51 1.43 16.42
C ILE A 245 -5.07 1.09 16.04
N THR A 246 -4.60 -0.11 16.41
CA THR A 246 -3.30 -0.67 16.02
C THR A 246 -3.40 -2.19 15.90
N GLY A 247 -2.57 -2.80 15.05
CA GLY A 247 -2.53 -4.24 14.82
C GLY A 247 -3.75 -4.78 14.09
N THR A 248 -4.56 -3.92 13.49
CA THR A 248 -5.80 -4.33 12.85
C THR A 248 -5.67 -4.43 11.33
N PRO A 249 -6.10 -5.54 10.73
CA PRO A 249 -6.37 -5.60 9.31
C PRO A 249 -7.74 -5.02 9.02
N VAL A 250 -7.84 -4.18 7.99
CA VAL A 250 -9.13 -3.66 7.50
C VAL A 250 -9.30 -4.06 6.05
N TRP A 251 -10.29 -4.92 5.79
CA TRP A 251 -10.65 -5.32 4.44
C TRP A 251 -11.56 -4.26 3.82
N ILE A 252 -11.18 -3.76 2.66
CA ILE A 252 -11.93 -2.79 1.87
C ILE A 252 -12.17 -3.37 0.48
N ASP A 253 -13.16 -4.24 0.39
CA ASP A 253 -13.39 -5.13 -0.74
C ASP A 253 -14.88 -5.28 -1.12
N GLY A 254 -15.77 -4.50 -0.51
CA GLY A 254 -17.21 -4.60 -0.75
C GLY A 254 -17.82 -5.98 -0.45
N GLY A 255 -17.16 -6.80 0.37
CA GLY A 255 -17.55 -8.17 0.69
C GLY A 255 -17.06 -9.22 -0.31
N GLN A 256 -16.22 -8.84 -1.28
CA GLN A 256 -15.68 -9.75 -2.30
C GLN A 256 -15.05 -11.01 -1.68
N SER A 257 -14.17 -10.84 -0.71
CA SER A 257 -13.45 -11.96 -0.08
C SER A 257 -14.31 -12.88 0.78
N LEU A 258 -15.54 -12.49 1.08
CA LEU A 258 -16.50 -13.35 1.78
C LEU A 258 -17.23 -14.32 0.84
N LEU A 259 -17.25 -14.00 -0.46
CA LEU A 259 -17.84 -14.87 -1.50
C LEU A 259 -16.80 -15.73 -2.22
N GLN A 260 -15.56 -15.24 -2.31
CA GLN A 260 -14.52 -15.84 -3.15
C GLN A 260 -13.35 -16.43 -2.34
N GLY A 261 -13.48 -16.42 -1.04
CA GLY A 261 -12.47 -16.90 -0.09
C GLY A 261 -12.43 -18.40 0.11
#